data_08ee6f4b12cabac9d3c4306d003c88d5
#
_entry.id   08ee6f4b12cabac9d3c4306d003c88d5
#
_cell.length_a   1.000
_cell.length_b   1.000
_cell.length_c   1.000
_cell.angle_alpha   90.00
_cell.angle_beta   90.00
_cell.angle_gamma   90.00
#
_symmetry.space_group_name_H-M   'P 1'
#
loop_
_entity.id
_entity.type
_entity.pdbx_description
1 polymer ?
#
loop_
_entity_poly.entity_id
_entity_poly.type
_entity_poly.pdbx_seq_one_letter_code
_entity_poly.pdbx_strand_id
1 'polypeptide(L)'
;FLEFTVDESCGKCTPCRIGNKRLYEMLDKVTKGEATMEDLDKMEQLCYYIKENSMCGLGQTAPNPVLSTMRYFRDEYIAHVRDKKCPAGVCKSLVSYEVMKDKCIGCKACLRACPVGAISVNEYGEIMEGKRLPYVCIDTTKCIKCGSCISTCKFHAIKK
;
A
#
# COMPACT_ATOMS: atom_id res chain seq x y z
N PHE A 1 9.01 5.33 -11.56
CA PHE A 1 9.84 4.98 -12.74
C PHE A 1 9.00 4.47 -13.90
N LEU A 2 8.13 3.46 -13.71
CA LEU A 2 7.29 2.93 -14.79
C LEU A 2 6.36 3.98 -15.42
N GLU A 3 5.75 4.84 -14.60
CA GLU A 3 4.94 5.97 -15.08
C GLU A 3 5.76 6.84 -16.04
N PHE A 4 6.95 7.24 -15.62
CA PHE A 4 7.89 7.96 -16.49
C PHE A 4 8.17 7.23 -17.81
N THR A 5 8.42 5.91 -17.77
CA THR A 5 8.70 5.16 -19.01
C THR A 5 7.49 5.01 -19.93
N VAL A 6 6.27 5.04 -19.38
CA VAL A 6 5.02 5.08 -20.16
C VAL A 6 4.90 6.43 -20.88
N ASP A 7 5.16 7.53 -20.18
CA ASP A 7 5.03 8.89 -20.69
C ASP A 7 6.11 9.18 -21.77
N GLU A 8 7.34 8.71 -21.57
CA GLU A 8 8.47 8.89 -22.48
C GLU A 8 8.47 7.90 -23.66
N SER A 9 7.52 6.98 -23.73
CA SER A 9 7.43 6.03 -24.83
C SER A 9 7.08 6.74 -26.15
N CYS A 10 7.96 6.62 -27.15
CA CYS A 10 7.70 7.18 -28.49
C CYS A 10 6.53 6.52 -29.24
N GLY A 11 5.96 5.43 -28.72
CA GLY A 11 4.80 4.73 -29.26
C GLY A 11 5.05 3.85 -30.50
N LYS A 12 6.27 3.76 -31.01
CA LYS A 12 6.56 3.04 -32.26
C LYS A 12 6.42 1.53 -32.16
N CYS A 13 6.95 0.90 -31.10
CA CYS A 13 6.88 -0.55 -30.94
C CYS A 13 5.86 -0.96 -29.89
N THR A 14 5.06 -1.98 -30.22
CA THR A 14 3.97 -2.49 -29.36
C THR A 14 4.45 -2.98 -28.00
N PRO A 15 5.57 -3.73 -27.86
CA PRO A 15 6.04 -4.18 -26.57
C PRO A 15 6.29 -3.04 -25.59
N CYS A 16 6.90 -1.95 -26.03
CA CYS A 16 7.13 -0.77 -25.20
C CYS A 16 5.80 -0.02 -24.94
N ARG A 17 5.06 0.37 -26.01
CA ARG A 17 3.85 1.20 -25.89
C ARG A 17 2.78 0.56 -25.04
N ILE A 18 2.44 -0.70 -25.32
CA ILE A 18 1.36 -1.41 -24.64
C ILE A 18 1.88 -2.16 -23.41
N GLY A 19 3.06 -2.81 -23.55
CA GLY A 19 3.62 -3.63 -22.47
C GLY A 19 3.95 -2.83 -21.22
N ASN A 20 4.62 -1.68 -21.34
CA ASN A 20 4.93 -0.84 -20.17
C ASN A 20 3.66 -0.34 -19.47
N LYS A 21 2.63 0.04 -20.25
CA LYS A 21 1.35 0.45 -19.67
C LYS A 21 0.68 -0.71 -18.89
N ARG A 22 0.66 -1.91 -19.46
CA ARG A 22 0.12 -3.10 -18.79
C ARG A 22 0.93 -3.48 -17.56
N LEU A 23 2.25 -3.38 -17.64
CA LEU A 23 3.14 -3.62 -16.51
C LEU A 23 2.87 -2.63 -15.36
N TYR A 24 2.66 -1.35 -15.67
CA TYR A 24 2.28 -0.33 -14.71
C TYR A 24 0.92 -0.64 -14.05
N GLU A 25 -0.10 -0.99 -14.85
CA GLU A 25 -1.43 -1.36 -14.34
C GLU A 25 -1.37 -2.60 -13.42
N MET A 26 -0.56 -3.60 -13.77
CA MET A 26 -0.38 -4.80 -12.93
C MET A 26 0.32 -4.47 -11.62
N LEU A 27 1.35 -3.64 -11.64
CA LEU A 27 2.04 -3.20 -10.43
C LEU A 27 1.13 -2.35 -9.53
N ASP A 28 0.30 -1.48 -10.12
CA ASP A 28 -0.71 -0.71 -9.39
C ASP A 28 -1.71 -1.62 -8.67
N LYS A 29 -2.18 -2.70 -9.32
CA LYS A 29 -3.01 -3.73 -8.68
C LYS A 29 -2.31 -4.40 -7.50
N VAL A 30 -1.00 -4.70 -7.61
CA VAL A 30 -0.22 -5.25 -6.49
C VAL A 30 -0.22 -4.29 -5.31
N THR A 31 0.04 -3.00 -5.54
CA THR A 31 0.07 -1.99 -4.47
C THR A 31 -1.30 -1.74 -3.83
N LYS A 32 -2.39 -2.04 -4.55
CA LYS A 32 -3.76 -1.98 -4.04
C LYS A 32 -4.23 -3.27 -3.36
N GLY A 33 -3.46 -4.36 -3.50
CA GLY A 33 -3.83 -5.69 -2.98
C GLY A 33 -4.90 -6.40 -3.81
N GLU A 34 -5.14 -5.97 -5.04
CA GLU A 34 -6.13 -6.54 -5.96
C GLU A 34 -5.55 -7.63 -6.86
N ALA A 35 -4.24 -7.77 -6.90
CA ALA A 35 -3.55 -8.77 -7.71
C ALA A 35 -3.67 -10.18 -7.12
N THR A 36 -3.47 -11.18 -7.98
CA THR A 36 -3.41 -12.61 -7.65
C THR A 36 -1.98 -13.14 -7.81
N MET A 37 -1.72 -14.35 -7.32
CA MET A 37 -0.41 -15.00 -7.51
C MET A 37 -0.11 -15.22 -8.99
N GLU A 38 -1.13 -15.57 -9.78
CA GLU A 38 -1.01 -15.73 -11.24
C GLU A 38 -0.63 -14.41 -11.93
N ASP A 39 -1.11 -13.26 -11.40
CA ASP A 39 -0.73 -11.95 -11.93
C ASP A 39 0.75 -11.66 -11.72
N LEU A 40 1.38 -12.14 -10.63
CA LEU A 40 2.83 -11.99 -10.43
C LEU A 40 3.63 -12.75 -11.48
N ASP A 41 3.22 -13.98 -11.80
CA ASP A 41 3.90 -14.79 -12.82
C ASP A 41 3.73 -14.18 -14.22
N LYS A 42 2.52 -13.70 -14.54
CA LYS A 42 2.25 -12.96 -15.77
C LYS A 42 3.05 -11.67 -15.88
N MET A 43 3.20 -10.95 -14.76
CA MET A 43 3.98 -9.70 -14.70
C MET A 43 5.47 -9.97 -14.98
N GLU A 44 6.02 -11.05 -14.44
CA GLU A 44 7.39 -11.45 -14.68
C GLU A 44 7.60 -11.82 -16.17
N GLN A 45 6.72 -12.64 -16.75
CA GLN A 45 6.74 -12.98 -18.16
C GLN A 45 6.62 -11.76 -19.07
N LEU A 46 5.72 -10.84 -18.73
CA LEU A 46 5.56 -9.59 -19.47
C LEU A 46 6.83 -8.73 -19.43
N CYS A 47 7.54 -8.69 -18.31
CA CYS A 47 8.81 -7.99 -18.19
C CYS A 47 9.85 -8.52 -19.19
N TYR A 48 10.01 -9.84 -19.27
CA TYR A 48 10.92 -10.46 -20.23
C TYR A 48 10.48 -10.19 -21.68
N TYR A 49 9.18 -10.33 -21.96
CA TYR A 49 8.65 -10.03 -23.29
C TYR A 49 8.95 -8.58 -23.75
N ILE A 50 8.72 -7.61 -22.87
CA ILE A 50 9.02 -6.19 -23.18
C ILE A 50 10.50 -6.01 -23.44
N LYS A 51 11.35 -6.57 -22.59
CA LYS A 51 12.79 -6.46 -22.66
C LYS A 51 13.37 -7.01 -23.97
N GLU A 52 12.90 -8.17 -24.39
CA GLU A 52 13.43 -8.89 -25.54
C GLU A 52 12.89 -8.36 -26.88
N ASN A 53 11.67 -7.82 -26.90
CA ASN A 53 10.98 -7.45 -28.11
C ASN A 53 10.90 -5.93 -28.35
N SER A 54 11.40 -5.09 -27.43
CA SER A 54 11.46 -3.64 -27.65
C SER A 54 12.61 -3.25 -28.56
N MET A 55 12.37 -2.26 -29.44
CA MET A 55 13.32 -1.85 -30.48
C MET A 55 14.45 -0.94 -29.97
N CYS A 56 14.32 -0.32 -28.82
CA CYS A 56 15.31 0.62 -28.28
C CYS A 56 15.52 0.46 -26.77
N GLY A 57 16.57 1.10 -26.27
CA GLY A 57 16.98 1.02 -24.86
C GLY A 57 15.91 1.40 -23.86
N LEU A 58 14.99 2.33 -24.18
CA LEU A 58 13.91 2.69 -23.24
C LEU A 58 13.05 1.47 -22.91
N GLY A 59 12.50 0.80 -23.91
CA GLY A 59 11.67 -0.38 -23.71
C GLY A 59 12.45 -1.57 -23.14
N GLN A 60 13.70 -1.77 -23.59
CA GLN A 60 14.55 -2.86 -23.10
C GLN A 60 14.93 -2.72 -21.63
N THR A 61 15.01 -1.50 -21.10
CA THR A 61 15.41 -1.24 -19.70
C THR A 61 14.25 -0.96 -18.77
N ALA A 62 13.10 -0.55 -19.29
CA ALA A 62 11.90 -0.22 -18.49
C ALA A 62 11.48 -1.32 -17.50
N PRO A 63 11.51 -2.63 -17.82
CA PRO A 63 11.14 -3.69 -16.90
C PRO A 63 12.20 -4.02 -15.85
N ASN A 64 13.46 -3.57 -16.01
CA ASN A 64 14.55 -3.97 -15.12
C ASN A 64 14.31 -3.66 -13.63
N PRO A 65 13.76 -2.49 -13.22
CA PRO A 65 13.45 -2.24 -11.82
C PRO A 65 12.42 -3.22 -11.25
N VAL A 66 11.41 -3.62 -12.04
CA VAL A 66 10.40 -4.59 -11.61
C VAL A 66 11.05 -5.97 -11.46
N LEU A 67 11.80 -6.43 -12.45
CA LEU A 67 12.52 -7.72 -12.38
C LEU A 67 13.48 -7.79 -11.19
N SER A 68 14.24 -6.71 -10.95
CA SER A 68 15.17 -6.67 -9.82
C SER A 68 14.45 -6.70 -8.48
N THR A 69 13.39 -5.91 -8.32
CA THR A 69 12.61 -5.91 -7.07
C THR A 69 11.87 -7.23 -6.87
N MET A 70 11.31 -7.85 -7.89
CA MET A 70 10.72 -9.19 -7.80
C MET A 70 11.76 -10.25 -7.42
N ARG A 71 12.99 -10.14 -7.89
CA ARG A 71 14.07 -11.08 -7.56
C ARG A 71 14.51 -10.96 -6.10
N TYR A 72 14.71 -9.73 -5.60
CA TYR A 72 15.29 -9.50 -4.27
C TYR A 72 14.25 -9.37 -3.16
N PHE A 73 13.02 -8.99 -3.47
CA PHE A 73 11.95 -8.72 -2.51
C PHE A 73 10.67 -9.49 -2.84
N ARG A 74 10.81 -10.73 -3.36
CA ARG A 74 9.66 -11.55 -3.76
C ARG A 74 8.68 -11.78 -2.61
N ASP A 75 9.18 -11.92 -1.39
CA ASP A 75 8.35 -12.10 -0.20
C ASP A 75 7.43 -10.91 0.06
N GLU A 76 7.90 -9.70 -0.23
CA GLU A 76 7.06 -8.50 -0.12
C GLU A 76 5.94 -8.49 -1.17
N TYR A 77 6.22 -8.90 -2.41
CA TYR A 77 5.19 -9.06 -3.43
C TYR A 77 4.14 -10.09 -3.02
N ILE A 78 4.58 -11.24 -2.49
CA ILE A 78 3.70 -12.29 -1.97
C ILE A 78 2.84 -11.76 -0.82
N ALA A 79 3.41 -11.02 0.12
CA ALA A 79 2.68 -10.40 1.22
C ALA A 79 1.60 -9.42 0.73
N HIS A 80 1.89 -8.60 -0.30
CA HIS A 80 0.91 -7.70 -0.90
C HIS A 80 -0.25 -8.47 -1.56
N VAL A 81 0.05 -9.56 -2.25
CA VAL A 81 -0.92 -10.31 -3.05
C VAL A 81 -1.71 -11.30 -2.18
N ARG A 82 -1.02 -12.11 -1.37
CA ARG A 82 -1.64 -13.16 -0.55
C ARG A 82 -2.22 -12.62 0.74
N ASP A 83 -1.39 -11.87 1.49
CA ASP A 83 -1.71 -11.45 2.86
C ASP A 83 -2.39 -10.08 2.89
N LYS A 84 -2.50 -9.40 1.74
CA LYS A 84 -3.06 -8.05 1.58
C LYS A 84 -2.42 -7.05 2.55
N LYS A 85 -1.13 -7.21 2.78
CA LYS A 85 -0.36 -6.44 3.75
C LYS A 85 0.88 -5.85 3.08
N CYS A 86 1.17 -4.59 3.35
CA CYS A 86 2.40 -3.93 2.93
C CYS A 86 3.41 -3.96 4.08
N PRO A 87 4.49 -4.77 4.03
CA PRO A 87 5.49 -4.83 5.11
C PRO A 87 6.15 -3.49 5.37
N ALA A 88 6.48 -2.72 4.33
CA ALA A 88 7.04 -1.38 4.43
C ALA A 88 6.02 -0.33 4.90
N GLY A 89 4.71 -0.63 4.89
CA GLY A 89 3.65 0.26 5.30
C GLY A 89 3.53 1.55 4.48
N VAL A 90 3.90 1.54 3.20
CA VAL A 90 3.84 2.70 2.30
C VAL A 90 2.64 2.64 1.34
N CYS A 91 2.16 1.45 1.00
CA CYS A 91 1.02 1.26 0.12
C CYS A 91 -0.27 1.65 0.84
N LYS A 92 -0.80 2.84 0.55
CA LYS A 92 -1.97 3.41 1.25
C LYS A 92 -3.18 2.47 1.29
N SER A 93 -3.42 1.70 0.23
CA SER A 93 -4.55 0.75 0.17
C SER A 93 -4.42 -0.40 1.17
N LEU A 94 -3.19 -0.80 1.51
CA LEU A 94 -2.88 -1.94 2.37
C LEU A 94 -2.48 -1.57 3.80
N VAL A 95 -2.40 -0.27 4.10
CA VAL A 95 -2.14 0.20 5.47
C VAL A 95 -3.45 0.23 6.24
N SER A 96 -3.46 -0.32 7.43
CA SER A 96 -4.53 -0.15 8.42
C SER A 96 -3.98 0.45 9.69
N TYR A 97 -4.75 1.34 10.30
CA TYR A 97 -4.40 1.89 11.61
C TYR A 97 -5.23 1.22 12.69
N GLU A 98 -4.56 0.70 13.70
CA GLU A 98 -5.19 0.05 14.83
C GLU A 98 -4.89 0.80 16.13
N VAL A 99 -5.87 0.84 17.02
CA VAL A 99 -5.73 1.45 18.34
C VAL A 99 -5.38 0.38 19.35
N MET A 100 -4.25 0.56 20.01
CA MET A 100 -3.85 -0.26 21.16
C MET A 100 -4.65 0.19 22.38
N LYS A 101 -5.61 -0.62 22.81
CA LYS A 101 -6.55 -0.31 23.91
C LYS A 101 -5.83 -0.12 25.24
N ASP A 102 -4.74 -0.88 25.46
CA ASP A 102 -3.88 -0.84 26.65
C ASP A 102 -3.16 0.51 26.85
N LYS A 103 -2.88 1.21 25.76
CA LYS A 103 -2.19 2.51 25.76
C LYS A 103 -3.11 3.70 25.55
N CYS A 104 -4.34 3.45 25.09
CA CYS A 104 -5.28 4.52 24.79
C CYS A 104 -6.01 4.97 26.06
N ILE A 105 -5.83 6.23 26.43
CA ILE A 105 -6.51 6.86 27.58
C ILE A 105 -7.78 7.65 27.20
N GLY A 106 -8.22 7.58 25.95
CA GLY A 106 -9.41 8.27 25.47
C GLY A 106 -9.32 9.81 25.45
N CYS A 107 -8.14 10.39 25.31
CA CYS A 107 -7.93 11.85 25.38
C CYS A 107 -8.54 12.65 24.18
N LYS A 108 -9.09 11.97 23.18
CA LYS A 108 -9.78 12.54 21.99
C LYS A 108 -8.90 13.44 21.10
N ALA A 109 -7.58 13.50 21.29
CA ALA A 109 -6.68 14.32 20.48
C ALA A 109 -6.68 13.88 19.00
N CYS A 110 -6.59 12.57 18.74
CA CYS A 110 -6.65 11.99 17.40
C CYS A 110 -8.01 12.21 16.70
N LEU A 111 -9.11 12.24 17.47
CA LEU A 111 -10.45 12.54 16.93
C LEU A 111 -10.50 13.96 16.38
N ARG A 112 -9.95 14.95 17.11
CA ARG A 112 -9.90 16.36 16.67
C ARG A 112 -8.96 16.55 15.48
N ALA A 113 -7.91 15.72 15.36
CA ALA A 113 -6.94 15.77 14.28
C ALA A 113 -7.40 15.04 13.00
N CYS A 114 -8.52 14.31 13.04
CA CYS A 114 -8.99 13.54 11.90
C CYS A 114 -9.80 14.43 10.94
N PRO A 115 -9.31 14.71 9.71
CA PRO A 115 -9.99 15.63 8.78
C PRO A 115 -11.30 15.07 8.22
N VAL A 116 -11.47 13.74 8.26
CA VAL A 116 -12.67 13.05 7.70
C VAL A 116 -13.59 12.48 8.77
N GLY A 117 -13.32 12.74 10.05
CA GLY A 117 -14.15 12.23 11.14
C GLY A 117 -14.22 10.70 11.24
N ALA A 118 -13.17 9.99 10.79
CA ALA A 118 -13.12 8.53 10.82
C ALA A 118 -12.82 7.95 12.23
N ILE A 119 -12.74 8.78 13.26
CA ILE A 119 -12.41 8.34 14.62
C ILE A 119 -13.60 8.63 15.54
N SER A 120 -14.05 7.63 16.26
CA SER A 120 -15.10 7.71 17.26
C SER A 120 -14.57 7.31 18.65
N VAL A 121 -15.27 7.71 19.68
CA VAL A 121 -14.95 7.30 21.06
C VAL A 121 -15.89 6.18 21.44
N ASN A 122 -15.33 5.09 21.92
CA ASN A 122 -16.10 4.05 22.59
C ASN A 122 -16.14 4.36 24.09
N GLU A 123 -17.26 4.86 24.57
CA GLU A 123 -17.46 5.20 25.99
C GLU A 123 -17.60 3.95 26.87
N TYR A 124 -17.90 2.80 26.28
CA TYR A 124 -18.06 1.51 26.95
C TYR A 124 -16.79 0.66 26.92
N GLY A 125 -15.63 1.28 27.16
CA GLY A 125 -14.34 0.60 27.15
C GLY A 125 -14.27 -0.64 28.08
N GLU A 126 -13.39 -1.57 27.75
CA GLU A 126 -13.09 -2.73 28.61
C GLU A 126 -12.57 -2.28 29.97
N ILE A 127 -12.92 -3.03 31.02
CA ILE A 127 -12.41 -2.76 32.37
C ILE A 127 -10.98 -3.31 32.45
N MET A 128 -9.99 -2.40 32.48
CA MET A 128 -8.60 -2.74 32.79
C MET A 128 -8.29 -2.23 34.18
N GLU A 129 -7.79 -3.11 35.05
CA GLU A 129 -7.47 -2.82 36.47
C GLU A 129 -8.61 -2.13 37.26
N GLY A 130 -9.86 -2.53 36.99
CA GLY A 130 -11.04 -2.00 37.69
C GLY A 130 -11.50 -0.60 37.24
N LYS A 131 -10.87 0.00 36.25
CA LYS A 131 -11.30 1.28 35.65
C LYS A 131 -11.77 1.09 34.23
N ARG A 132 -12.96 1.62 33.90
CA ARG A 132 -13.41 1.78 32.52
C ARG A 132 -12.69 2.99 31.92
N LEU A 133 -11.76 2.73 31.01
CA LEU A 133 -11.14 3.78 30.24
C LEU A 133 -11.81 3.86 28.85
N PRO A 134 -12.30 5.03 28.46
CA PRO A 134 -12.77 5.20 27.09
C PRO A 134 -11.58 5.01 26.14
N TYR A 135 -11.80 4.32 25.04
CA TYR A 135 -10.81 4.23 23.96
C TYR A 135 -11.39 4.70 22.64
N VAL A 136 -10.54 5.08 21.70
CA VAL A 136 -10.97 5.50 20.37
C VAL A 136 -10.99 4.32 19.42
N CYS A 137 -11.95 4.35 18.48
CA CYS A 137 -12.05 3.40 17.37
C CYS A 137 -11.83 4.13 16.06
N ILE A 138 -11.18 3.48 15.10
CA ILE A 138 -10.95 4.01 13.76
C ILE A 138 -11.86 3.25 12.79
N ASP A 139 -12.73 3.98 12.12
CA ASP A 139 -13.56 3.46 11.03
C ASP A 139 -12.68 3.34 9.77
N THR A 140 -12.32 2.11 9.43
CA THR A 140 -11.45 1.80 8.28
C THR A 140 -12.09 2.16 6.93
N THR A 141 -13.43 2.24 6.87
CA THR A 141 -14.17 2.59 5.64
C THR A 141 -14.11 4.09 5.33
N LYS A 142 -14.06 4.93 6.37
CA LYS A 142 -13.96 6.39 6.25
C LYS A 142 -12.52 6.88 6.27
N CYS A 143 -11.59 6.06 6.76
CA CYS A 143 -10.21 6.45 6.97
C CYS A 143 -9.46 6.64 5.64
N ILE A 144 -9.00 7.86 5.36
CA ILE A 144 -8.16 8.18 4.19
C ILE A 144 -6.67 7.86 4.41
N LYS A 145 -6.33 7.23 5.53
CA LYS A 145 -4.98 6.74 5.84
C LYS A 145 -3.88 7.82 5.84
N CYS A 146 -4.22 9.05 6.22
CA CYS A 146 -3.30 10.21 6.20
C CYS A 146 -2.23 10.19 7.31
N GLY A 147 -2.41 9.40 8.39
CA GLY A 147 -1.46 9.29 9.50
C GLY A 147 -1.53 10.38 10.57
N SER A 148 -2.37 11.42 10.44
CA SER A 148 -2.46 12.53 11.39
C SER A 148 -2.79 12.08 12.82
N CYS A 149 -3.54 10.98 12.97
CA CYS A 149 -3.87 10.43 14.27
C CYS A 149 -2.65 9.84 14.99
N ILE A 150 -1.71 9.23 14.25
CA ILE A 150 -0.47 8.69 14.83
C ILE A 150 0.42 9.83 15.29
N SER A 151 0.66 10.85 14.45
CA SER A 151 1.53 11.98 14.79
C SER A 151 1.00 12.79 15.97
N THR A 152 -0.32 12.85 16.16
CA THR A 152 -0.96 13.59 17.27
C THR A 152 -1.01 12.78 18.57
N CYS A 153 -0.87 11.44 18.51
CA CYS A 153 -1.01 10.60 19.69
C CYS A 153 0.24 10.61 20.56
N LYS A 154 0.23 11.37 21.67
CA LYS A 154 1.32 11.44 22.65
C LYS A 154 1.58 10.11 23.37
N PHE A 155 0.61 9.21 23.42
CA PHE A 155 0.69 7.93 24.11
C PHE A 155 1.12 6.79 23.17
N HIS A 156 1.41 7.09 21.89
CA HIS A 156 1.76 6.08 20.88
C HIS A 156 0.76 4.89 20.87
N ALA A 157 -0.51 5.19 21.13
CA ALA A 157 -1.57 4.19 21.20
C ALA A 157 -2.14 3.79 19.83
N ILE A 158 -1.66 4.37 18.74
CA ILE A 158 -2.09 4.03 17.37
C ILE A 158 -0.88 3.48 16.63
N LYS A 159 -1.03 2.24 16.14
CA LYS A 159 -0.02 1.57 15.30
C LYS A 159 -0.50 1.45 13.85
N LYS A 160 0.45 1.26 12.98
CA LYS A 160 0.30 1.04 11.54
C LYS A 160 0.43 -0.44 11.22
#